data_1bac42a13b08db5a3b7744ceb03d8204
#
_entry.id   1bac42a13b08db5a3b7744ceb03d8204
#
_cell.length_a   1.000
_cell.length_b   1.000
_cell.length_c   1.000
_cell.angle_alpha   90.00
_cell.angle_beta   90.00
_cell.angle_gamma   90.00
#
_symmetry.space_group_name_H-M   'P 1'
#
loop_
_entity.id
_entity.type
_entity.pdbx_description
1 polymer ?
#
loop_
_entity_poly.entity_id
_entity_poly.type
_entity_poly.pdbx_seq_one_letter_code
_entity_poly.pdbx_strand_id
1 'polypeptide(L)'
;MRYLRLTGRQRRLTWLVLAVLLTAGLGCAAVLHMRPIIVSLATARVSNAVNRIVVDAVRDAIDSGQVDYNVLIHLEKDETGRVAALESNMAAFNRLRSQIADEILRRLSEVSTSELSIPVGTLTGSTLLAGRGPCIRVRMQAVGSTDASLRNAFSAAGINQTRHQILLSVDVYTSIL
;
A
#
# COMPACT_ATOMS: atom_id res chain seq x y z
N MET A 1 58.95 0.19 27.35
CA MET A 1 57.55 -0.27 27.07
C MET A 1 57.15 -1.24 28.17
N ARG A 2 56.24 -0.86 29.06
CA ARG A 2 55.76 -1.71 30.18
C ARG A 2 54.70 -2.67 29.63
N TYR A 3 55.05 -3.89 29.42
CA TYR A 3 54.09 -4.97 29.13
C TYR A 3 53.27 -5.25 30.40
N LEU A 4 51.99 -4.84 30.41
CA LEU A 4 51.02 -5.20 31.44
C LEU A 4 50.83 -6.74 31.45
N ARG A 5 51.48 -7.45 32.37
CA ARG A 5 51.25 -8.88 32.63
C ARG A 5 49.89 -9.00 33.30
N LEU A 6 48.86 -9.23 32.52
CA LEU A 6 47.51 -9.56 33.02
C LEU A 6 47.57 -10.90 33.77
N THR A 7 47.07 -10.93 35.02
CA THR A 7 46.86 -12.18 35.77
C THR A 7 45.86 -13.06 35.03
N GLY A 8 45.97 -14.38 35.14
CA GLY A 8 45.12 -15.35 34.43
C GLY A 8 43.62 -15.09 34.62
N ARG A 9 43.20 -14.53 35.75
CA ARG A 9 41.81 -14.12 36.03
C ARG A 9 41.39 -12.88 35.22
N GLN A 10 42.27 -11.90 35.07
CA GLN A 10 42.03 -10.71 34.27
C GLN A 10 41.96 -11.06 32.80
N ARG A 11 42.78 -11.99 32.30
CA ARG A 11 42.74 -12.48 30.92
C ARG A 11 41.44 -13.18 30.57
N ARG A 12 40.88 -13.97 31.49
CA ARG A 12 39.56 -14.59 31.31
C ARG A 12 38.45 -13.57 31.28
N LEU A 13 38.52 -12.55 32.15
CA LEU A 13 37.54 -11.48 32.21
C LEU A 13 37.55 -10.62 30.92
N THR A 14 38.75 -10.30 30.41
CA THR A 14 38.87 -9.56 29.13
C THR A 14 38.33 -10.35 27.95
N TRP A 15 38.56 -11.67 27.90
CA TRP A 15 37.97 -12.52 26.85
C TRP A 15 36.46 -12.63 26.96
N LEU A 16 35.87 -12.67 28.15
CA LEU A 16 34.43 -12.67 28.38
C LEU A 16 33.80 -11.31 27.91
N VAL A 17 34.42 -10.22 28.30
CA VAL A 17 33.95 -8.89 27.87
C VAL A 17 34.02 -8.75 26.34
N LEU A 18 35.11 -9.21 25.74
CA LEU A 18 35.29 -9.18 24.29
C LEU A 18 34.25 -10.05 23.55
N ALA A 19 33.96 -11.24 24.10
CA ALA A 19 32.93 -12.13 23.57
C ALA A 19 31.51 -11.50 23.64
N VAL A 20 31.19 -10.85 24.78
CA VAL A 20 29.91 -10.16 24.96
C VAL A 20 29.79 -8.96 24.01
N LEU A 21 30.85 -8.17 23.85
CA LEU A 21 30.88 -7.05 22.90
C LEU A 21 30.72 -7.54 21.45
N LEU A 22 31.37 -8.63 21.10
CA LEU A 22 31.29 -9.20 19.76
C LEU A 22 29.88 -9.76 19.46
N THR A 23 29.27 -10.47 20.42
CA THR A 23 27.88 -10.96 20.25
C THR A 23 26.87 -9.82 20.21
N ALA A 24 27.05 -8.79 21.03
CA ALA A 24 26.21 -7.59 21.00
C ALA A 24 26.36 -6.82 19.68
N GLY A 25 27.59 -6.68 19.19
CA GLY A 25 27.88 -6.05 17.89
C GLY A 25 27.27 -6.81 16.71
N LEU A 26 27.40 -8.14 16.71
CA LEU A 26 26.77 -8.98 15.68
C LEU A 26 25.24 -8.91 15.73
N GLY A 27 24.65 -8.90 16.95
CA GLY A 27 23.21 -8.75 17.12
C GLY A 27 22.72 -7.39 16.61
N CYS A 28 23.42 -6.32 16.94
CA CYS A 28 23.10 -4.98 16.46
C CYS A 28 23.21 -4.87 14.93
N ALA A 29 24.29 -5.41 14.36
CA ALA A 29 24.48 -5.44 12.91
C ALA A 29 23.37 -6.24 12.19
N ALA A 30 22.96 -7.37 12.75
CA ALA A 30 21.87 -8.17 12.22
C ALA A 30 20.54 -7.40 12.24
N VAL A 31 20.20 -6.72 13.35
CA VAL A 31 18.98 -5.91 13.45
C VAL A 31 18.99 -4.76 12.45
N LEU A 32 20.10 -4.04 12.33
CA LEU A 32 20.24 -2.94 11.37
C LEU A 32 20.13 -3.42 9.92
N HIS A 33 20.66 -4.60 9.61
CA HIS A 33 20.58 -5.18 8.27
C HIS A 33 19.16 -5.67 7.93
N MET A 34 18.44 -6.22 8.92
CA MET A 34 17.09 -6.76 8.71
C MET A 34 16.02 -5.66 8.63
N ARG A 35 16.21 -4.54 9.30
CA ARG A 35 15.24 -3.44 9.36
C ARG A 35 14.73 -2.96 7.99
N PRO A 36 15.59 -2.65 7.00
CA PRO A 36 15.11 -2.19 5.68
C PRO A 36 14.33 -3.26 4.93
N ILE A 37 14.68 -4.55 5.12
CA ILE A 37 13.97 -5.67 4.50
C ILE A 37 12.57 -5.82 5.09
N ILE A 38 12.44 -5.69 6.40
CA ILE A 38 11.13 -5.72 7.09
C ILE A 38 10.23 -4.61 6.56
N VAL A 39 10.75 -3.38 6.51
CA VAL A 39 9.98 -2.23 6.04
C VAL A 39 9.54 -2.42 4.59
N SER A 40 10.44 -2.83 3.70
CA SER A 40 10.10 -3.03 2.28
C SER A 40 9.06 -4.12 2.06
N LEU A 41 9.17 -5.25 2.77
CA LEU A 41 8.19 -6.33 2.70
C LEU A 41 6.83 -5.93 3.29
N ALA A 42 6.83 -5.24 4.42
CA ALA A 42 5.60 -4.71 5.02
C ALA A 42 4.92 -3.73 4.07
N THR A 43 5.68 -2.78 3.51
CA THR A 43 5.16 -1.82 2.53
C THR A 43 4.57 -2.50 1.30
N ALA A 44 5.26 -3.49 0.72
CA ALA A 44 4.76 -4.21 -0.44
C ALA A 44 3.45 -4.97 -0.13
N ARG A 45 3.36 -5.62 1.03
CA ARG A 45 2.14 -6.34 1.44
C ARG A 45 0.98 -5.40 1.71
N VAL A 46 1.24 -4.28 2.40
CA VAL A 46 0.23 -3.25 2.65
C VAL A 46 -0.26 -2.66 1.32
N SER A 47 0.65 -2.30 0.42
CA SER A 47 0.29 -1.78 -0.90
C SER A 47 -0.60 -2.76 -1.69
N ASN A 48 -0.26 -4.06 -1.67
CA ASN A 48 -1.07 -5.08 -2.33
C ASN A 48 -2.46 -5.24 -1.69
N ALA A 49 -2.55 -5.16 -0.36
CA ALA A 49 -3.82 -5.22 0.36
C ALA A 49 -4.70 -4.01 0.03
N VAL A 50 -4.12 -2.81 0.06
CA VAL A 50 -4.81 -1.55 -0.29
C VAL A 50 -5.29 -1.59 -1.74
N ASN A 51 -4.43 -1.97 -2.68
CA ASN A 51 -4.82 -2.08 -4.09
C ASN A 51 -5.99 -3.04 -4.29
N ARG A 52 -6.01 -4.17 -3.59
CA ARG A 52 -7.14 -5.11 -3.66
C ARG A 52 -8.41 -4.48 -3.13
N ILE A 53 -8.36 -3.80 -1.98
CA ILE A 53 -9.51 -3.10 -1.39
C ILE A 53 -10.07 -2.05 -2.35
N VAL A 54 -9.20 -1.25 -2.97
CA VAL A 54 -9.62 -0.23 -3.94
C VAL A 54 -10.29 -0.87 -5.15
N VAL A 55 -9.68 -1.91 -5.72
CA VAL A 55 -10.24 -2.61 -6.89
C VAL A 55 -11.58 -3.24 -6.56
N ASP A 56 -11.71 -3.89 -5.40
CA ASP A 56 -12.96 -4.53 -4.98
C ASP A 56 -14.06 -3.48 -4.69
N ALA A 57 -13.71 -2.35 -4.05
CA ALA A 57 -14.67 -1.27 -3.81
C ALA A 57 -15.19 -0.65 -5.13
N VAL A 58 -14.31 -0.42 -6.09
CA VAL A 58 -14.68 0.12 -7.40
C VAL A 58 -15.53 -0.90 -8.18
N ARG A 59 -15.15 -2.19 -8.15
CA ARG A 59 -15.93 -3.25 -8.79
C ARG A 59 -17.35 -3.32 -8.23
N ASP A 60 -17.49 -3.34 -6.92
CA ASP A 60 -18.80 -3.41 -6.27
C ASP A 60 -19.65 -2.18 -6.59
N ALA A 61 -19.04 -0.99 -6.70
CA ALA A 61 -19.75 0.22 -7.13
C ALA A 61 -20.26 0.11 -8.57
N ILE A 62 -19.50 -0.54 -9.45
CA ILE A 62 -19.91 -0.78 -10.85
C ILE A 62 -21.03 -1.85 -10.89
N ASP A 63 -20.82 -2.98 -10.20
CA ASP A 63 -21.74 -4.13 -10.23
C ASP A 63 -23.08 -3.80 -9.55
N SER A 64 -23.10 -2.91 -8.57
CA SER A 64 -24.33 -2.43 -7.91
C SER A 64 -25.12 -1.41 -8.73
N GLY A 65 -24.62 -1.02 -9.92
CA GLY A 65 -25.27 -0.04 -10.78
C GLY A 65 -25.13 1.41 -10.30
N GLN A 66 -24.27 1.68 -9.31
CA GLN A 66 -24.01 3.05 -8.85
C GLN A 66 -23.26 3.87 -9.91
N VAL A 67 -22.56 3.19 -10.82
CA VAL A 67 -21.85 3.80 -11.95
C VAL A 67 -22.70 3.63 -13.20
N ASP A 68 -23.64 4.53 -13.42
CA ASP A 68 -24.39 4.61 -14.68
C ASP A 68 -23.86 5.76 -15.53
N TYR A 69 -23.34 5.44 -16.71
CA TYR A 69 -22.82 6.42 -17.65
C TYR A 69 -23.86 7.48 -18.03
N ASN A 70 -25.13 7.08 -18.20
CA ASN A 70 -26.21 7.99 -18.59
C ASN A 70 -26.57 9.00 -17.48
N VAL A 71 -26.32 8.64 -16.22
CA VAL A 71 -26.50 9.55 -15.08
C VAL A 71 -25.32 10.51 -14.97
N LEU A 72 -24.12 10.06 -15.31
CA LEU A 72 -22.90 10.85 -15.23
C LEU A 72 -22.74 11.80 -16.41
N ILE A 73 -23.19 11.38 -17.59
CA ILE A 73 -22.99 12.09 -18.85
C ILE A 73 -24.31 12.25 -19.57
N HIS A 74 -24.65 13.49 -19.90
CA HIS A 74 -25.78 13.81 -20.75
C HIS A 74 -25.29 14.06 -22.17
N LEU A 75 -25.92 13.39 -23.14
CA LEU A 75 -25.62 13.54 -24.57
C LEU A 75 -26.69 14.42 -25.21
N GLU A 76 -26.32 15.62 -25.57
CA GLU A 76 -27.17 16.47 -26.38
C GLU A 76 -27.11 16.06 -27.85
N LYS A 77 -28.27 15.90 -28.48
CA LYS A 77 -28.40 15.57 -29.91
C LYS A 77 -28.95 16.73 -30.66
N ASP A 78 -28.44 16.90 -31.87
CA ASP A 78 -29.00 17.86 -32.83
C ASP A 78 -30.34 17.39 -33.44
N GLU A 79 -30.98 18.22 -34.26
CA GLU A 79 -32.24 17.90 -34.94
C GLU A 79 -32.13 16.66 -35.84
N THR A 80 -30.92 16.27 -36.21
CA THR A 80 -30.66 15.10 -37.06
C THR A 80 -30.37 13.82 -36.23
N GLY A 81 -30.41 13.93 -34.90
CA GLY A 81 -30.13 12.83 -33.97
C GLY A 81 -28.63 12.56 -33.73
N ARG A 82 -27.73 13.40 -34.22
CA ARG A 82 -26.29 13.33 -33.99
C ARG A 82 -25.95 13.95 -32.67
N VAL A 83 -24.94 13.39 -31.98
CA VAL A 83 -24.42 13.99 -30.73
C VAL A 83 -23.77 15.33 -31.05
N ALA A 84 -24.37 16.42 -30.57
CA ALA A 84 -23.89 17.78 -30.72
C ALA A 84 -22.99 18.20 -29.54
N ALA A 85 -23.34 17.81 -28.31
CA ALA A 85 -22.58 18.12 -27.12
C ALA A 85 -22.61 16.97 -26.12
N LEU A 86 -21.63 16.99 -25.20
CA LEU A 86 -21.52 16.08 -24.08
C LEU A 86 -21.39 16.92 -22.81
N GLU A 87 -22.37 16.83 -21.94
CA GLU A 87 -22.41 17.55 -20.68
C GLU A 87 -22.17 16.58 -19.50
N SER A 88 -21.27 16.97 -18.60
CA SER A 88 -20.96 16.18 -17.41
C SER A 88 -21.81 16.61 -16.22
N ASN A 89 -22.53 15.68 -15.61
CA ASN A 89 -23.27 15.92 -14.37
C ASN A 89 -22.32 15.94 -13.17
N MET A 90 -21.78 17.12 -12.85
CA MET A 90 -20.80 17.29 -11.78
C MET A 90 -21.35 16.89 -10.40
N ALA A 91 -22.66 17.02 -10.16
CA ALA A 91 -23.28 16.60 -8.92
C ALA A 91 -23.24 15.06 -8.77
N ALA A 92 -23.55 14.34 -9.84
CA ALA A 92 -23.47 12.88 -9.88
C ALA A 92 -22.01 12.40 -9.75
N PHE A 93 -21.06 13.07 -10.41
CA PHE A 93 -19.63 12.78 -10.26
C PHE A 93 -19.14 12.95 -8.82
N ASN A 94 -19.49 14.05 -8.16
CA ASN A 94 -19.08 14.29 -6.78
C ASN A 94 -19.70 13.28 -5.82
N ARG A 95 -20.96 12.89 -6.02
CA ARG A 95 -21.63 11.86 -5.22
C ARG A 95 -20.93 10.52 -5.36
N LEU A 96 -20.66 10.09 -6.59
CA LEU A 96 -19.95 8.83 -6.88
C LEU A 96 -18.55 8.82 -6.25
N ARG A 97 -17.81 9.92 -6.38
CA ARG A 97 -16.49 10.11 -5.77
C ARG A 97 -16.53 9.89 -4.26
N SER A 98 -17.49 10.56 -3.58
CA SER A 98 -17.63 10.44 -2.13
C SER A 98 -18.01 9.02 -1.71
N GLN A 99 -18.94 8.38 -2.40
CA GLN A 99 -19.37 7.01 -2.11
C GLN A 99 -18.21 6.01 -2.23
N ILE A 100 -17.40 6.11 -3.29
CA ILE A 100 -16.23 5.25 -3.48
C ILE A 100 -15.18 5.51 -2.38
N ALA A 101 -14.90 6.78 -2.06
CA ALA A 101 -13.94 7.13 -1.02
C ALA A 101 -14.38 6.61 0.36
N ASP A 102 -15.65 6.78 0.73
CA ASP A 102 -16.21 6.31 1.99
C ASP A 102 -16.16 4.77 2.09
N GLU A 103 -16.48 4.06 1.02
CA GLU A 103 -16.41 2.60 0.98
C GLU A 103 -14.97 2.08 1.11
N ILE A 104 -14.01 2.73 0.45
CA ILE A 104 -12.59 2.41 0.60
C ILE A 104 -12.14 2.62 2.04
N LEU A 105 -12.48 3.77 2.65
CA LEU A 105 -12.13 4.07 4.04
C LEU A 105 -12.73 3.05 5.01
N ARG A 106 -13.99 2.66 4.80
CA ARG A 106 -14.66 1.64 5.60
C ARG A 106 -13.91 0.32 5.54
N ARG A 107 -13.58 -0.19 4.36
CA ARG A 107 -12.84 -1.45 4.16
C ARG A 107 -11.42 -1.37 4.72
N LEU A 108 -10.75 -0.24 4.55
CA LEU A 108 -9.42 -0.02 5.13
C LEU A 108 -9.46 -0.06 6.66
N SER A 109 -10.49 0.51 7.30
CA SER A 109 -10.64 0.48 8.74
C SER A 109 -10.85 -0.95 9.28
N GLU A 110 -11.56 -1.80 8.53
CA GLU A 110 -11.76 -3.21 8.87
C GLU A 110 -10.47 -4.02 8.78
N VAL A 111 -9.63 -3.74 7.78
CA VAL A 111 -8.34 -4.44 7.57
C VAL A 111 -7.23 -3.91 8.47
N SER A 112 -7.29 -2.65 8.89
CA SER A 112 -6.26 -2.04 9.75
C SER A 112 -6.11 -2.73 11.11
N THR A 113 -7.08 -3.53 11.52
CA THR A 113 -7.02 -4.36 12.73
C THR A 113 -6.34 -5.70 12.52
N SER A 114 -6.08 -6.11 11.27
CA SER A 114 -5.43 -7.38 10.98
C SER A 114 -3.92 -7.28 11.14
N GLU A 115 -3.37 -8.14 12.00
CA GLU A 115 -1.93 -8.26 12.19
C GLU A 115 -1.30 -8.94 10.97
N LEU A 116 -0.40 -8.24 10.30
CA LEU A 116 0.40 -8.83 9.23
C LEU A 116 1.55 -9.62 9.85
N SER A 117 1.56 -10.93 9.68
CA SER A 117 2.65 -11.77 10.20
C SER A 117 3.70 -12.03 9.11
N ILE A 118 4.97 -11.71 9.41
CA ILE A 118 6.10 -11.92 8.50
C ILE A 118 7.04 -12.94 9.15
N PRO A 119 7.25 -14.13 8.54
CA PRO A 119 8.20 -15.12 9.05
C PRO A 119 9.64 -14.59 9.02
N VAL A 120 10.38 -14.78 10.12
CA VAL A 120 11.78 -14.31 10.25
C VAL A 120 12.67 -14.88 9.15
N GLY A 121 12.43 -16.11 8.72
CA GLY A 121 13.20 -16.71 7.63
C GLY A 121 13.10 -15.95 6.30
N THR A 122 12.00 -15.24 6.05
CA THR A 122 11.87 -14.37 4.86
C THR A 122 12.78 -13.14 4.96
N LEU A 123 13.10 -12.70 6.18
CA LEU A 123 13.92 -11.52 6.43
C LEU A 123 15.43 -11.79 6.25
N THR A 124 15.84 -13.06 6.24
CA THR A 124 17.24 -13.44 6.01
C THR A 124 17.67 -13.29 4.56
N GLY A 125 16.74 -13.05 3.63
CA GLY A 125 17.01 -13.00 2.19
C GLY A 125 17.35 -14.36 1.57
N SER A 126 17.36 -15.43 2.37
CA SER A 126 17.64 -16.80 1.90
C SER A 126 16.37 -17.44 1.35
N THR A 127 16.43 -17.95 0.12
CA THR A 127 15.34 -18.71 -0.49
C THR A 127 15.00 -19.99 0.25
N LEU A 128 15.99 -20.61 0.92
CA LEU A 128 15.82 -21.85 1.69
C LEU A 128 15.07 -21.62 3.02
N LEU A 129 15.19 -20.44 3.61
CA LEU A 129 14.57 -20.07 4.88
C LEU A 129 13.28 -19.26 4.69
N ALA A 130 12.97 -18.85 3.46
CA ALA A 130 11.79 -18.08 3.16
C ALA A 130 10.50 -18.79 3.62
N GLY A 131 9.65 -18.08 4.35
CA GLY A 131 8.41 -18.61 4.91
C GLY A 131 8.56 -19.45 6.17
N ARG A 132 9.79 -19.64 6.70
CA ARG A 132 10.06 -20.45 7.90
C ARG A 132 10.44 -19.58 9.11
N GLY A 133 10.24 -20.14 10.31
CA GLY A 133 10.61 -19.52 11.59
C GLY A 133 9.45 -18.75 12.26
N PRO A 134 9.72 -18.16 13.43
CA PRO A 134 8.73 -17.36 14.14
C PRO A 134 8.30 -16.15 13.31
N CYS A 135 7.05 -15.73 13.50
CA CYS A 135 6.49 -14.60 12.77
C CYS A 135 6.65 -13.31 13.58
N ILE A 136 7.10 -12.24 12.91
CA ILE A 136 7.04 -10.88 13.44
C ILE A 136 5.68 -10.31 13.03
N ARG A 137 4.93 -9.80 14.03
CA ARG A 137 3.65 -9.17 13.81
C ARG A 137 3.86 -7.69 13.53
N VAL A 138 3.39 -7.24 12.38
CA VAL A 138 3.40 -5.84 11.96
C VAL A 138 1.97 -5.36 11.97
N ARG A 139 1.70 -4.31 12.72
CA ARG A 139 0.37 -3.67 12.72
C ARG A 139 0.31 -2.65 11.59
N MET A 140 -0.70 -2.77 10.77
CA MET A 140 -1.08 -1.74 9.82
C MET A 140 -2.08 -0.83 10.49
N GLN A 141 -1.78 0.44 10.59
CA GLN A 141 -2.75 1.44 11.02
C GLN A 141 -3.12 2.27 9.78
N ALA A 142 -4.35 2.17 9.35
CA ALA A 142 -4.87 3.10 8.35
C ALA A 142 -4.99 4.48 9.04
N VAL A 143 -3.93 5.26 8.93
CA VAL A 143 -3.97 6.68 9.30
C VAL A 143 -4.28 7.38 8.00
N GLY A 144 -5.58 7.67 7.76
CA GLY A 144 -5.60 8.30 6.58
C GLY A 144 -6.75 9.06 6.03
N SER A 145 -6.36 9.79 5.08
CA SER A 145 -7.22 10.38 4.08
C SER A 145 -7.13 9.50 2.82
N THR A 146 -8.27 9.21 2.27
CA THR A 146 -8.39 8.71 0.90
C THR A 146 -8.84 9.90 0.07
N ASP A 147 -8.07 10.26 -0.93
CA ASP A 147 -8.49 11.25 -1.92
C ASP A 147 -8.84 10.53 -3.22
N ALA A 148 -10.07 10.74 -3.68
CA ALA A 148 -10.55 10.20 -4.92
C ALA A 148 -10.80 11.36 -5.89
N SER A 149 -10.28 11.28 -7.11
CA SER A 149 -10.51 12.26 -8.16
C SER A 149 -11.05 11.59 -9.42
N LEU A 150 -12.05 12.21 -10.03
CA LEU A 150 -12.62 11.79 -11.30
C LEU A 150 -12.27 12.83 -12.37
N ARG A 151 -11.79 12.35 -13.51
CA ARG A 151 -11.44 13.21 -14.66
C ARG A 151 -12.05 12.68 -15.93
N ASN A 152 -12.53 13.60 -16.77
CA ASN A 152 -12.95 13.29 -18.13
C ASN A 152 -11.74 13.40 -19.06
N ALA A 153 -11.56 12.40 -19.90
CA ALA A 153 -10.54 12.40 -20.94
C ALA A 153 -11.17 12.08 -22.29
N PHE A 154 -10.75 12.80 -23.31
CA PHE A 154 -11.18 12.60 -24.68
C PHE A 154 -9.97 12.22 -25.52
N SER A 155 -10.12 11.21 -26.36
CA SER A 155 -9.06 10.77 -27.27
C SER A 155 -9.68 10.44 -28.64
N ALA A 156 -8.92 10.68 -29.70
CA ALA A 156 -9.32 10.25 -31.03
C ALA A 156 -9.31 8.71 -31.08
N ALA A 157 -10.36 8.11 -31.60
CA ALA A 157 -10.52 6.67 -31.72
C ALA A 157 -10.54 6.20 -33.19
N GLY A 158 -10.35 7.09 -34.14
CA GLY A 158 -10.36 6.82 -35.57
C GLY A 158 -10.82 8.05 -36.35
N ILE A 159 -11.13 7.86 -37.63
CA ILE A 159 -11.65 8.94 -38.48
C ILE A 159 -13.06 9.29 -37.98
N ASN A 160 -13.27 10.53 -37.55
CA ASN A 160 -14.55 11.02 -37.00
C ASN A 160 -15.11 10.28 -35.79
N GLN A 161 -14.23 9.65 -35.00
CA GLN A 161 -14.61 8.98 -33.75
C GLN A 161 -13.85 9.55 -32.58
N THR A 162 -14.57 9.85 -31.49
CA THR A 162 -14.01 10.32 -30.25
C THR A 162 -14.35 9.32 -29.13
N ARG A 163 -13.33 8.88 -28.41
CA ARG A 163 -13.50 8.07 -27.22
C ARG A 163 -13.55 9.00 -26.01
N HIS A 164 -14.64 8.92 -25.27
CA HIS A 164 -14.75 9.51 -23.95
C HIS A 164 -14.41 8.48 -22.89
N GLN A 165 -13.57 8.86 -21.93
CA GLN A 165 -13.15 8.01 -20.81
C GLN A 165 -13.31 8.78 -19.51
N ILE A 166 -13.83 8.11 -18.50
CA ILE A 166 -13.87 8.59 -17.12
C ILE A 166 -12.73 7.90 -16.37
N LEU A 167 -11.78 8.69 -15.88
CA LEU A 167 -10.61 8.22 -15.15
C LEU A 167 -10.83 8.47 -13.66
N LEU A 168 -10.83 7.39 -12.87
CA LEU A 168 -10.83 7.46 -11.41
C LEU A 168 -9.39 7.28 -10.92
N SER A 169 -8.89 8.27 -10.18
CA SER A 169 -7.62 8.19 -9.45
C SER A 169 -7.92 8.20 -7.96
N VAL A 170 -7.32 7.25 -7.25
CA VAL A 170 -7.49 7.12 -5.79
C VAL A 170 -6.12 7.11 -5.13
N ASP A 171 -5.87 8.09 -4.28
CA ASP A 171 -4.67 8.20 -3.46
C ASP A 171 -5.00 7.79 -2.02
N VAL A 172 -4.31 6.77 -1.53
CA VAL A 172 -4.52 6.22 -0.18
C VAL A 172 -3.24 6.36 0.62
N TYR A 173 -3.31 7.07 1.75
CA TYR A 173 -2.20 7.26 2.66
C TYR A 173 -2.32 6.29 3.83
N THR A 174 -1.30 5.45 4.04
CA THR A 174 -1.26 4.47 5.13
C THR A 174 0.02 4.61 5.93
N SER A 175 -0.05 4.42 7.25
CA SER A 175 1.11 4.33 8.14
C SER A 175 1.33 2.88 8.56
N ILE A 176 2.60 2.48 8.65
CA ILE A 176 3.02 1.15 9.10
C ILE A 176 3.79 1.33 10.40
N LEU A 177 3.36 0.67 11.48
CA LEU A 177 3.96 0.68 12.80
C LEU A 177 4.54 -0.68 13.19
#